data_8da9053426bb568b7a166af7dfe42cd9
#
_entry.id   8da9053426bb568b7a166af7dfe42cd9
#
_cell.length_a   1.000
_cell.length_b   1.000
_cell.length_c   1.000
_cell.angle_alpha   90.00
_cell.angle_beta   90.00
_cell.angle_gamma   90.00
#
_symmetry.space_group_name_H-M   'P 1'
#
loop_
_entity.id
_entity.type
_entity.pdbx_description
1 polymer ?
#
loop_
_entity_poly.entity_id
_entity_poly.type
_entity_poly.pdbx_seq_one_letter_code
_entity_poly.pdbx_strand_id
1 'polypeptide(L)'
;MTTITLKNKLAALLCGFTLLALPLFTQANEMKNADGGTGGDTRIEIKDFHFNPQTLTVKSGEKVTWINRDEEPHTIVSVEKQFKKSTALDTDQEFTITAGAPGTYSYFCSVHPKMTGIIIVEK
;
A
#
# COMPACT_ATOMS: atom_id res chain seq x y z
N MET A 1 75.89 -6.30 -49.71
CA MET A 1 74.56 -6.26 -50.31
C MET A 1 73.65 -7.14 -49.53
N THR A 2 72.90 -6.53 -48.68
CA THR A 2 72.07 -7.28 -47.78
C THR A 2 70.63 -6.81 -47.91
N THR A 3 69.85 -7.62 -48.57
CA THR A 3 68.42 -7.38 -48.72
C THR A 3 67.69 -7.70 -47.40
N ILE A 4 67.18 -6.66 -46.85
CA ILE A 4 66.35 -6.82 -45.63
C ILE A 4 64.91 -7.05 -46.11
N THR A 5 64.44 -8.23 -45.96
CA THR A 5 63.06 -8.59 -46.23
C THR A 5 62.20 -8.20 -45.01
N LEU A 6 61.48 -7.16 -45.12
CA LEU A 6 60.53 -6.72 -44.14
C LEU A 6 59.26 -7.57 -44.23
N LYS A 7 59.13 -8.54 -43.36
CA LYS A 7 57.90 -9.32 -43.26
C LYS A 7 56.88 -8.49 -42.45
N ASN A 8 55.99 -7.82 -43.13
CA ASN A 8 54.83 -7.24 -42.54
C ASN A 8 53.94 -8.35 -42.00
N LYS A 9 53.97 -8.52 -40.72
CA LYS A 9 52.91 -9.27 -40.04
C LYS A 9 51.75 -8.33 -39.83
N LEU A 10 50.73 -8.42 -40.65
CA LEU A 10 49.44 -7.83 -40.40
C LEU A 10 48.85 -8.55 -39.18
N ALA A 11 48.93 -7.91 -38.07
CA ALA A 11 48.13 -8.33 -36.92
C ALA A 11 46.69 -7.88 -37.18
N ALA A 12 45.85 -8.82 -37.56
CA ALA A 12 44.42 -8.58 -37.61
C ALA A 12 43.93 -8.38 -36.16
N LEU A 13 43.67 -7.12 -35.83
CA LEU A 13 43.00 -6.76 -34.60
C LEU A 13 41.53 -7.15 -34.76
N LEU A 14 41.19 -8.34 -34.30
CA LEU A 14 39.79 -8.70 -34.08
C LEU A 14 39.30 -7.87 -32.90
N CYS A 15 38.74 -6.71 -33.20
CA CYS A 15 37.86 -6.02 -32.28
C CYS A 15 36.65 -6.87 -32.07
N GLY A 16 36.72 -7.71 -31.05
CA GLY A 16 35.56 -8.35 -30.50
C GLY A 16 34.65 -7.28 -29.87
N PHE A 17 33.71 -6.81 -30.66
CA PHE A 17 32.58 -6.07 -30.13
C PHE A 17 31.77 -7.05 -29.29
N THR A 18 32.14 -7.22 -28.04
CA THR A 18 31.22 -7.81 -27.09
C THR A 18 30.12 -6.80 -26.87
N LEU A 19 29.03 -6.97 -27.59
CA LEU A 19 27.78 -6.32 -27.28
C LEU A 19 27.38 -6.79 -25.90
N LEU A 20 27.71 -6.00 -24.88
CA LEU A 20 27.11 -6.14 -23.58
C LEU A 20 25.66 -5.76 -23.74
N ALA A 21 24.81 -6.74 -23.98
CA ALA A 21 23.39 -6.58 -23.83
C ALA A 21 23.12 -6.35 -22.34
N LEU A 22 23.01 -5.09 -21.96
CA LEU A 22 22.46 -4.73 -20.69
C LEU A 22 21.03 -5.25 -20.63
N PRO A 23 20.65 -6.08 -19.66
CA PRO A 23 19.26 -6.39 -19.48
C PRO A 23 18.56 -5.08 -19.15
N LEU A 24 17.69 -4.65 -20.04
CA LEU A 24 16.66 -3.69 -19.71
C LEU A 24 15.84 -4.31 -18.57
N PHE A 25 16.17 -3.92 -17.35
CA PHE A 25 15.25 -4.09 -16.24
C PHE A 25 14.06 -3.18 -16.54
N THR A 26 13.10 -3.68 -17.26
CA THR A 26 11.75 -3.17 -17.18
C THR A 26 11.29 -3.46 -15.77
N GLN A 27 11.40 -2.48 -14.91
CA GLN A 27 10.63 -2.48 -13.67
C GLN A 27 9.17 -2.39 -14.10
N ALA A 28 8.54 -3.55 -14.21
CA ALA A 28 7.11 -3.62 -14.16
C ALA A 28 6.73 -3.11 -12.76
N ASN A 29 6.19 -1.91 -12.69
CA ASN A 29 5.42 -1.49 -11.55
C ASN A 29 4.23 -2.44 -11.50
N GLU A 30 4.41 -3.57 -10.83
CA GLU A 30 3.29 -4.34 -10.35
C GLU A 30 2.54 -3.42 -9.39
N MET A 31 1.47 -2.82 -9.88
CA MET A 31 0.37 -2.43 -9.02
C MET A 31 -0.08 -3.73 -8.37
N LYS A 32 0.43 -4.00 -7.18
CA LYS A 32 -0.13 -5.00 -6.29
C LYS A 32 -1.53 -4.53 -6.00
N ASN A 33 -2.48 -4.99 -6.79
CA ASN A 33 -3.84 -5.11 -6.32
C ASN A 33 -3.73 -5.98 -5.07
N ALA A 34 -3.98 -5.38 -3.92
CA ALA A 34 -4.10 -6.11 -2.67
C ALA A 34 -5.39 -6.93 -2.76
N ASP A 35 -5.29 -8.07 -3.44
CA ASP A 35 -6.27 -9.13 -3.37
C ASP A 35 -5.80 -10.11 -2.29
N GLY A 36 -6.63 -10.25 -1.29
CA GLY A 36 -6.73 -11.45 -0.48
C GLY A 36 -5.53 -11.85 0.36
N GLY A 37 -5.43 -11.24 1.55
CA GLY A 37 -5.03 -12.05 2.69
C GLY A 37 -3.58 -12.41 2.84
N THR A 38 -2.89 -11.57 3.52
CA THR A 38 -2.00 -11.92 4.64
C THR A 38 -1.57 -10.62 5.33
N GLY A 39 -2.25 -10.26 6.43
CA GLY A 39 -1.72 -9.33 7.42
C GLY A 39 -1.34 -7.92 6.93
N GLY A 40 -2.03 -7.37 5.94
CA GLY A 40 -1.82 -6.02 5.47
C GLY A 40 -2.61 -4.99 6.27
N ASP A 41 -2.05 -3.79 6.44
CA ASP A 41 -2.82 -2.66 6.95
C ASP A 41 -3.91 -2.32 5.95
N THR A 42 -5.16 -2.42 6.36
CA THR A 42 -6.29 -2.01 5.56
C THR A 42 -6.72 -0.62 5.98
N ARG A 43 -6.71 0.32 5.04
CA ARG A 43 -6.95 1.73 5.30
C ARG A 43 -8.33 2.18 4.93
N ILE A 44 -8.90 3.05 5.77
CA ILE A 44 -10.12 3.80 5.52
C ILE A 44 -9.75 5.29 5.59
N GLU A 45 -9.94 6.00 4.50
CA GLU A 45 -9.77 7.44 4.50
C GLU A 45 -11.06 8.13 4.93
N ILE A 46 -10.95 9.17 5.74
CA ILE A 46 -12.02 10.09 6.07
C ILE A 46 -11.84 11.30 5.19
N LYS A 47 -12.76 11.50 4.26
CA LYS A 47 -12.72 12.62 3.34
C LYS A 47 -14.12 13.09 2.96
N ASP A 48 -14.28 14.40 2.86
CA ASP A 48 -15.56 15.02 2.53
C ASP A 48 -16.71 14.53 3.45
N PHE A 49 -16.41 14.36 4.75
CA PHE A 49 -17.35 13.85 5.76
C PHE A 49 -17.86 12.43 5.49
N HIS A 50 -17.06 11.59 4.85
CA HIS A 50 -17.38 10.19 4.57
C HIS A 50 -16.21 9.28 4.98
N PHE A 51 -16.54 8.05 5.35
CA PHE A 51 -15.58 6.96 5.47
C PHE A 51 -15.44 6.28 4.11
N ASN A 52 -14.24 6.18 3.59
CA ASN A 52 -13.97 5.60 2.28
C ASN A 52 -12.86 4.53 2.35
N PRO A 53 -13.18 3.26 2.07
CA PRO A 53 -14.49 2.72 1.75
C PRO A 53 -15.45 2.76 2.96
N GLN A 54 -16.76 2.88 2.71
CA GLN A 54 -17.76 2.87 3.77
C GLN A 54 -17.97 1.46 4.37
N THR A 55 -17.83 0.44 3.55
CA THR A 55 -17.84 -0.96 3.96
C THR A 55 -16.51 -1.59 3.60
N LEU A 56 -15.85 -2.18 4.59
CA LEU A 56 -14.56 -2.83 4.46
C LEU A 56 -14.65 -4.26 4.99
N THR A 57 -14.17 -5.22 4.21
CA THR A 57 -14.06 -6.61 4.64
C THR A 57 -12.61 -6.94 4.97
N VAL A 58 -12.38 -7.49 6.14
CA VAL A 58 -11.06 -7.88 6.65
C VAL A 58 -11.14 -9.26 7.32
N LYS A 59 -10.01 -9.89 7.53
CA LYS A 59 -9.92 -11.10 8.33
C LYS A 59 -9.69 -10.80 9.80
N SER A 60 -10.12 -11.69 10.67
CA SER A 60 -9.81 -11.64 12.10
C SER A 60 -8.29 -11.55 12.30
N GLY A 61 -7.85 -10.60 13.13
CA GLY A 61 -6.44 -10.33 13.39
C GLY A 61 -5.78 -9.29 12.48
N GLU A 62 -6.43 -8.89 11.39
CA GLU A 62 -5.92 -7.81 10.54
C GLU A 62 -6.07 -6.44 11.20
N LYS A 63 -5.16 -5.55 10.87
CA LYS A 63 -5.22 -4.16 11.32
C LYS A 63 -6.08 -3.34 10.39
N VAL A 64 -6.89 -2.45 10.97
CA VAL A 64 -7.67 -1.45 10.24
C VAL A 64 -7.26 -0.08 10.73
N THR A 65 -6.83 0.77 9.80
CA THR A 65 -6.36 2.13 10.09
C THR A 65 -7.24 3.15 9.42
N TRP A 66 -7.80 4.07 10.19
CA TRP A 66 -8.45 5.27 9.67
C TRP A 66 -7.45 6.42 9.63
N ILE A 67 -7.53 7.21 8.58
CA ILE A 67 -6.75 8.45 8.43
C ILE A 67 -7.70 9.60 8.07
N ASN A 68 -7.62 10.70 8.83
CA ASN A 68 -8.42 11.88 8.53
C ASN A 68 -7.75 12.72 7.43
N ARG A 69 -8.45 12.92 6.32
CA ARG A 69 -8.02 13.78 5.19
C ARG A 69 -8.85 15.07 5.08
N ASP A 70 -9.79 15.28 6.01
CA ASP A 70 -10.52 16.54 6.13
C ASP A 70 -9.76 17.53 7.02
N GLU A 71 -10.12 18.79 6.94
CA GLU A 71 -9.63 19.83 7.85
C GLU A 71 -10.35 19.78 9.20
N GLU A 72 -11.57 19.25 9.24
CA GLU A 72 -12.36 19.08 10.46
C GLU A 72 -11.96 17.82 11.20
N PRO A 73 -12.02 17.85 12.55
CA PRO A 73 -11.74 16.67 13.34
C PRO A 73 -12.88 15.64 13.26
N HIS A 74 -12.50 14.37 13.23
CA HIS A 74 -13.42 13.25 13.22
C HIS A 74 -13.08 12.23 14.30
N THR A 75 -14.06 11.42 14.70
CA THR A 75 -13.87 10.31 15.65
C THR A 75 -14.38 9.01 15.05
N ILE A 76 -13.90 7.90 15.59
CA ILE A 76 -14.37 6.56 15.26
C ILE A 76 -14.94 5.93 16.53
N VAL A 77 -16.23 5.62 16.48
CA VAL A 77 -16.97 5.06 17.64
C VAL A 77 -17.69 3.79 17.21
N SER A 78 -17.37 2.67 17.83
CA SER A 78 -18.07 1.41 17.62
C SER A 78 -19.47 1.46 18.23
N VAL A 79 -20.50 1.12 17.46
CA VAL A 79 -21.90 1.07 17.96
C VAL A 79 -22.04 0.05 19.07
N GLU A 80 -21.50 -1.16 18.88
CA GLU A 80 -21.59 -2.27 19.83
C GLU A 80 -20.38 -2.35 20.78
N LYS A 81 -19.56 -1.31 20.85
CA LYS A 81 -18.34 -1.26 21.68
C LYS A 81 -17.35 -2.43 21.41
N GLN A 82 -17.29 -2.90 20.18
CA GLN A 82 -16.42 -3.99 19.78
C GLN A 82 -14.94 -3.58 19.73
N PHE A 83 -14.67 -2.29 19.70
CA PHE A 83 -13.33 -1.71 19.82
C PHE A 83 -13.36 -0.37 20.56
N LYS A 84 -12.20 0.07 21.02
CA LYS A 84 -12.05 1.32 21.77
C LYS A 84 -12.31 2.53 20.86
N LYS A 85 -13.06 3.51 21.37
CA LYS A 85 -13.26 4.81 20.70
C LYS A 85 -11.91 5.51 20.45
N SER A 86 -11.77 6.15 19.28
CA SER A 86 -10.64 7.02 19.01
C SER A 86 -10.70 8.34 19.80
N THR A 87 -9.59 9.04 19.89
CA THR A 87 -9.59 10.48 20.14
C THR A 87 -10.15 11.22 18.92
N ALA A 88 -10.36 12.52 19.01
CA ALA A 88 -10.60 13.34 17.83
C ALA A 88 -9.32 13.30 16.96
N LEU A 89 -9.49 12.98 15.70
CA LEU A 89 -8.39 12.93 14.73
C LEU A 89 -8.40 14.24 13.93
N ASP A 90 -7.36 15.02 14.09
CA ASP A 90 -7.10 16.18 13.23
C ASP A 90 -6.59 15.72 11.86
N THR A 91 -6.40 16.65 10.94
CA THR A 91 -5.90 16.36 9.58
C THR A 91 -4.62 15.52 9.64
N ASP A 92 -4.57 14.45 8.83
CA ASP A 92 -3.50 13.48 8.71
C ASP A 92 -3.22 12.62 9.95
N GLN A 93 -4.03 12.74 11.01
CA GLN A 93 -3.94 11.83 12.15
C GLN A 93 -4.61 10.49 11.85
N GLU A 94 -4.08 9.45 12.47
CA GLU A 94 -4.48 8.06 12.26
C GLU A 94 -4.99 7.42 13.56
N PHE A 95 -5.89 6.45 13.39
CA PHE A 95 -6.36 5.56 14.45
C PHE A 95 -6.37 4.13 13.92
N THR A 96 -5.80 3.21 14.67
CA THR A 96 -5.68 1.80 14.27
C THR A 96 -6.29 0.88 15.30
N ILE A 97 -7.01 -0.13 14.83
CA ILE A 97 -7.49 -1.26 15.64
C ILE A 97 -6.98 -2.57 15.04
N THR A 98 -7.05 -3.63 15.84
CA THR A 98 -6.93 -5.00 15.35
C THR A 98 -8.32 -5.61 15.31
N ALA A 99 -8.73 -6.13 14.15
CA ALA A 99 -10.02 -6.80 13.99
C ALA A 99 -10.09 -8.04 14.90
N GLY A 100 -11.14 -8.10 15.71
CA GLY A 100 -11.36 -9.20 16.65
C GLY A 100 -12.10 -10.39 16.04
N ALA A 101 -13.10 -10.90 16.76
CA ALA A 101 -13.90 -12.02 16.32
C ALA A 101 -14.66 -11.72 15.01
N PRO A 102 -14.92 -12.75 14.18
CA PRO A 102 -15.76 -12.59 12.99
C PRO A 102 -17.12 -11.99 13.32
N GLY A 103 -17.59 -11.09 12.48
CA GLY A 103 -18.86 -10.39 12.67
C GLY A 103 -18.93 -9.06 11.94
N THR A 104 -20.01 -8.34 12.14
CA THR A 104 -20.23 -7.01 11.57
C THR A 104 -19.98 -5.94 12.63
N TYR A 105 -19.09 -5.02 12.34
CA TYR A 105 -18.68 -3.94 13.22
C TYR A 105 -19.14 -2.60 12.66
N SER A 106 -20.29 -2.13 13.13
CA SER A 106 -20.81 -0.83 12.75
C SER A 106 -20.15 0.28 13.57
N TYR A 107 -19.83 1.39 12.94
CA TYR A 107 -19.21 2.53 13.59
C TYR A 107 -19.72 3.86 13.01
N PHE A 108 -19.47 4.93 13.72
CA PHE A 108 -19.88 6.28 13.34
C PHE A 108 -18.91 7.33 13.89
N CYS A 109 -19.03 8.57 13.39
CA CYS A 109 -18.35 9.72 13.95
C CYS A 109 -19.24 10.43 14.98
N SER A 110 -18.77 10.61 16.22
CA SER A 110 -19.56 11.25 17.28
C SER A 110 -19.73 12.75 17.06
N VAL A 111 -18.84 13.38 16.29
CA VAL A 111 -18.95 14.83 15.93
C VAL A 111 -19.93 15.03 14.80
N HIS A 112 -20.04 14.06 13.90
CA HIS A 112 -20.93 14.09 12.74
C HIS A 112 -21.70 12.75 12.66
N PRO A 113 -22.76 12.55 13.46
CA PRO A 113 -23.35 11.21 13.64
C PRO A 113 -23.94 10.55 12.41
N LYS A 114 -24.17 11.31 11.32
CA LYS A 114 -24.61 10.76 10.05
C LYS A 114 -23.48 10.08 9.25
N MET A 115 -22.21 10.33 9.63
CA MET A 115 -21.06 9.61 9.09
C MET A 115 -21.00 8.23 9.71
N THR A 116 -21.27 7.22 8.91
CA THR A 116 -21.31 5.82 9.36
C THR A 116 -20.46 4.94 8.45
N GLY A 117 -19.95 3.86 9.01
CA GLY A 117 -19.21 2.84 8.28
C GLY A 117 -19.39 1.45 8.88
N ILE A 118 -18.98 0.45 8.15
CA ILE A 118 -19.09 -0.95 8.53
C ILE A 118 -17.77 -1.67 8.21
N ILE A 119 -17.28 -2.44 9.18
CA ILE A 119 -16.23 -3.43 8.96
C ILE A 119 -16.87 -4.81 9.05
N ILE A 120 -16.67 -5.63 8.04
CA ILE A 120 -17.04 -7.06 8.05
C ILE A 120 -15.78 -7.84 8.37
N VAL A 121 -15.78 -8.54 9.50
CA VAL A 121 -14.65 -9.38 9.92
C VAL A 121 -14.98 -10.84 9.62
N GLU A 122 -14.16 -11.45 8.79
CA GLU A 122 -14.23 -12.87 8.41
C GLU A 122 -13.21 -13.70 9.20
N LYS A 123 -13.36 -15.02 9.11
CA LYS A 123 -12.42 -15.99 9.71
C LYS A 123 -11.07 -15.99 9.02
#